data_ce2637c2cdb2082f34ee3aeedb8794f8
#
_entry.id   ce2637c2cdb2082f34ee3aeedb8794f8
#
_cell.length_a   1.000
_cell.length_b   1.000
_cell.length_c   1.000
_cell.angle_alpha   90.00
_cell.angle_beta   90.00
_cell.angle_gamma   90.00
#
_symmetry.space_group_name_H-M   'P 1'
#
loop_
_entity.id
_entity.type
_entity.pdbx_description
1 polymer ?
#
loop_
_entity_poly.entity_id
_entity_poly.type
_entity_poly.pdbx_seq_one_letter_code
_entity_poly.pdbx_strand_id
1 'polypeptide(L)'
;MRKFVISLLLLLASVGMSAQFRTDRLIDVGRSALYYEDYVLSIQYFNQAILSKPYLYEPWFFRAVAKFYLDDYVGAEKDCTEAIKINPYVSDIYELRGLCFIKQNKFSEAISDYDKTLEFNPYSKNIWYNRVLCRIEEKDYDKANADLDSMMNMWKNYSKTYSLKAEVCLQQKDTVGCAKYLDKSLELDPYDGDAWTMRAMISLSQQKWKDADGQLSKAIHLKPNSVNNYVNRALARYNYNNLRGAMADYDKALEIDPTNFLAHYNRGQLRVMVGDDNRAIEDFDYVIKMEPNNVMAIYNRAILLERTGNIRGAIRDYTTIINQYPNFWVGLNSRARCYRKLGLTAKAELDEFRIFKAQMNKHYGIQPRWSNKKKHEVRKKSEIDFDKYNQLVVADENTVTHEYSSAYRGRIQNRNIDLTFMPMFQLSFSQYDNGVRSYQAYDRDVELFNFKEKPIRKIYVRCNVKTLSEEENKSVFAVIDSLSAAIDASRNIVKNKGLIIQRAVANSVVQNYADAISDLTTYIDIDSTSAIAYWHRAVCQARMNEFEASQGKDIRLLTLNAMSDLDKAIILNSCLLYTSDAAD
;
A
#
# COMPACT_ATOMS: atom_id res chain seq x y z
N MET A 1 -47.42 -61.49 11.61
CA MET A 1 -47.65 -60.12 11.17
C MET A 1 -47.27 -59.04 12.24
N ARG A 2 -47.78 -59.07 13.49
CA ARG A 2 -47.45 -58.06 14.51
C ARG A 2 -45.94 -57.96 14.84
N LYS A 3 -45.22 -59.08 14.96
CA LYS A 3 -43.78 -59.06 15.23
C LYS A 3 -42.98 -58.52 14.06
N PHE A 4 -43.40 -58.76 12.83
CA PHE A 4 -42.75 -58.26 11.62
C PHE A 4 -42.92 -56.72 11.45
N VAL A 5 -44.12 -56.21 11.78
CA VAL A 5 -44.41 -54.76 11.78
C VAL A 5 -43.60 -54.03 12.87
N ILE A 6 -43.47 -54.64 14.05
CA ILE A 6 -42.63 -54.06 15.15
C ILE A 6 -41.15 -54.07 14.77
N SER A 7 -40.65 -55.14 14.15
CA SER A 7 -39.26 -55.20 13.66
C SER A 7 -38.99 -54.17 12.56
N LEU A 8 -39.95 -53.98 11.63
CA LEU A 8 -39.84 -52.99 10.57
C LEU A 8 -39.90 -51.57 11.12
N LEU A 9 -40.73 -51.29 12.13
CA LEU A 9 -40.80 -49.98 12.81
C LEU A 9 -39.50 -49.70 13.60
N LEU A 10 -38.94 -50.69 14.26
CA LEU A 10 -37.64 -50.55 14.95
C LEU A 10 -36.50 -50.35 13.97
N LEU A 11 -36.51 -51.00 12.80
CA LEU A 11 -35.52 -50.78 11.73
C LEU A 11 -35.64 -49.38 11.11
N LEU A 12 -36.85 -48.88 10.88
CA LEU A 12 -37.10 -47.54 10.41
C LEU A 12 -36.72 -46.47 11.46
N ALA A 13 -36.94 -46.73 12.74
CA ALA A 13 -36.53 -45.87 13.85
C ALA A 13 -35.01 -45.84 13.99
N SER A 14 -34.30 -46.98 13.82
CA SER A 14 -32.84 -47.03 13.89
C SER A 14 -32.16 -46.33 12.72
N VAL A 15 -32.75 -46.36 11.52
CA VAL A 15 -32.25 -45.61 10.35
C VAL A 15 -32.43 -44.11 10.54
N GLY A 16 -33.57 -43.66 11.13
CA GLY A 16 -33.80 -42.26 11.45
C GLY A 16 -32.82 -41.70 12.50
N MET A 17 -32.49 -42.48 13.54
CA MET A 17 -31.51 -42.06 14.57
C MET A 17 -30.07 -42.00 14.04
N SER A 18 -29.68 -42.91 13.13
CA SER A 18 -28.36 -42.86 12.48
C SER A 18 -28.18 -41.61 11.61
N ALA A 19 -29.25 -41.15 10.96
CA ALA A 19 -29.19 -39.94 10.15
C ALA A 19 -29.03 -38.66 11.02
N GLN A 20 -29.59 -38.64 12.23
CA GLN A 20 -29.53 -37.49 13.13
C GLN A 20 -28.13 -37.29 13.71
N PHE A 21 -27.48 -38.34 14.14
CA PHE A 21 -26.07 -38.32 14.58
C PHE A 21 -25.08 -37.92 13.48
N ARG A 22 -25.45 -38.14 12.22
CA ARG A 22 -24.60 -37.90 11.06
C ARG A 22 -24.51 -36.41 10.69
N THR A 23 -25.58 -35.64 10.83
CA THR A 23 -25.60 -34.22 10.43
C THR A 23 -24.77 -33.36 11.35
N ASP A 24 -24.92 -33.52 12.67
CA ASP A 24 -24.14 -32.76 13.65
C ASP A 24 -22.64 -33.03 13.48
N ARG A 25 -22.27 -34.31 13.26
CA ARG A 25 -20.88 -34.67 12.94
C ARG A 25 -20.38 -34.05 11.63
N LEU A 26 -21.23 -33.96 10.60
CA LEU A 26 -20.86 -33.28 9.34
C LEU A 26 -20.58 -31.80 9.57
N ILE A 27 -21.38 -31.13 10.40
CA ILE A 27 -21.17 -29.73 10.78
C ILE A 27 -19.86 -29.56 11.53
N ASP A 28 -19.58 -30.43 12.52
CA ASP A 28 -18.36 -30.34 13.32
C ASP A 28 -17.10 -30.59 12.47
N VAL A 29 -17.13 -31.58 11.57
CA VAL A 29 -16.02 -31.84 10.65
C VAL A 29 -15.86 -30.69 9.66
N GLY A 30 -16.96 -30.16 9.13
CA GLY A 30 -16.93 -28.98 8.27
C GLY A 30 -16.34 -27.75 8.96
N ARG A 31 -16.69 -27.53 10.25
CA ARG A 31 -16.11 -26.45 11.06
C ARG A 31 -14.62 -26.69 11.34
N SER A 32 -14.23 -27.92 11.59
CA SER A 32 -12.81 -28.28 11.76
C SER A 32 -12.03 -28.02 10.47
N ALA A 33 -12.55 -28.44 9.32
CA ALA A 33 -11.94 -28.13 8.02
C ALA A 33 -11.82 -26.62 7.78
N LEU A 34 -12.87 -25.84 8.13
CA LEU A 34 -12.86 -24.38 8.07
C LEU A 34 -11.78 -23.78 8.97
N TYR A 35 -11.63 -24.29 10.19
CA TYR A 35 -10.61 -23.85 11.15
C TYR A 35 -9.18 -24.10 10.64
N TYR A 36 -8.97 -25.24 9.97
CA TYR A 36 -7.69 -25.58 9.33
C TYR A 36 -7.53 -24.98 7.94
N GLU A 37 -8.40 -24.04 7.57
CA GLU A 37 -8.36 -23.31 6.29
C GLU A 37 -8.58 -24.20 5.05
N ASP A 38 -9.10 -25.44 5.22
CA ASP A 38 -9.54 -26.28 4.08
C ASP A 38 -10.97 -25.95 3.68
N TYR A 39 -11.11 -24.81 3.00
CA TYR A 39 -12.41 -24.26 2.64
C TYR A 39 -13.18 -25.14 1.67
N VAL A 40 -12.49 -25.80 0.73
CA VAL A 40 -13.12 -26.68 -0.24
C VAL A 40 -13.73 -27.90 0.45
N LEU A 41 -12.95 -28.54 1.33
CA LEU A 41 -13.44 -29.67 2.11
C LEU A 41 -14.58 -29.26 3.04
N SER A 42 -14.48 -28.10 3.67
CA SER A 42 -15.52 -27.58 4.55
C SER A 42 -16.84 -27.37 3.78
N ILE A 43 -16.81 -26.81 2.56
CA ILE A 43 -17.98 -26.67 1.68
C ILE A 43 -18.61 -28.02 1.36
N GLN A 44 -17.81 -29.06 1.11
CA GLN A 44 -18.33 -30.40 0.82
C GLN A 44 -19.13 -30.96 2.02
N TYR A 45 -18.62 -30.84 3.24
CA TYR A 45 -19.32 -31.28 4.44
C TYR A 45 -20.57 -30.46 4.70
N PHE A 46 -20.54 -29.12 4.53
CA PHE A 46 -21.73 -28.29 4.69
C PHE A 46 -22.78 -28.56 3.61
N ASN A 47 -22.39 -28.87 2.37
CA ASN A 47 -23.30 -29.33 1.33
C ASN A 47 -24.07 -30.59 1.78
N GLN A 48 -23.36 -31.58 2.35
CA GLN A 48 -23.98 -32.80 2.85
C GLN A 48 -24.92 -32.53 4.05
N ALA A 49 -24.50 -31.62 4.96
CA ALA A 49 -25.32 -31.21 6.09
C ALA A 49 -26.61 -30.50 5.65
N ILE A 50 -26.52 -29.59 4.68
CA ILE A 50 -27.67 -28.88 4.10
C ILE A 50 -28.63 -29.85 3.38
N LEU A 51 -28.09 -30.80 2.62
CA LEU A 51 -28.91 -31.83 1.98
C LEU A 51 -29.67 -32.71 3.01
N SER A 52 -29.02 -32.98 4.15
CA SER A 52 -29.61 -33.78 5.23
C SER A 52 -30.67 -33.01 6.02
N LYS A 53 -30.37 -31.75 6.39
CA LYS A 53 -31.20 -30.88 7.23
C LYS A 53 -31.18 -29.44 6.72
N PRO A 54 -31.94 -29.09 5.66
CA PRO A 54 -31.90 -27.75 5.04
C PRO A 54 -32.46 -26.64 5.94
N TYR A 55 -33.17 -26.99 7.01
CA TYR A 55 -33.77 -26.06 7.97
C TYR A 55 -32.82 -25.60 9.09
N LEU A 56 -31.56 -26.05 9.11
CA LEU A 56 -30.53 -25.58 10.01
C LEU A 56 -29.81 -24.40 9.36
N TYR A 57 -29.65 -23.27 10.07
CA TYR A 57 -28.99 -22.08 9.53
C TYR A 57 -27.46 -22.20 9.56
N GLU A 58 -26.88 -22.93 10.52
CA GLU A 58 -25.44 -23.03 10.75
C GLU A 58 -24.68 -23.56 9.52
N PRO A 59 -25.11 -24.65 8.85
CA PRO A 59 -24.37 -25.12 7.68
C PRO A 59 -24.37 -24.13 6.52
N TRP A 60 -25.46 -23.37 6.34
CA TRP A 60 -25.52 -22.30 5.34
C TRP A 60 -24.56 -21.18 5.71
N PHE A 61 -24.57 -20.75 6.95
CA PHE A 61 -23.68 -19.68 7.43
C PHE A 61 -22.21 -20.08 7.32
N PHE A 62 -21.81 -21.25 7.82
CA PHE A 62 -20.41 -21.68 7.73
C PHE A 62 -19.95 -21.95 6.29
N ARG A 63 -20.87 -22.40 5.41
CA ARG A 63 -20.57 -22.50 3.97
C ARG A 63 -20.38 -21.12 3.34
N ALA A 64 -21.17 -20.13 3.74
CA ALA A 64 -20.97 -18.74 3.32
C ALA A 64 -19.60 -18.21 3.76
N VAL A 65 -19.18 -18.49 5.01
CA VAL A 65 -17.85 -18.16 5.50
C VAL A 65 -16.76 -18.78 4.61
N ALA A 66 -16.87 -20.09 4.32
CA ALA A 66 -15.90 -20.78 3.46
C ALA A 66 -15.85 -20.20 2.04
N LYS A 67 -17.00 -19.88 1.45
CA LYS A 67 -17.10 -19.23 0.13
C LYS A 67 -16.51 -17.82 0.14
N PHE A 68 -16.77 -17.06 1.20
CA PHE A 68 -16.19 -15.72 1.37
C PHE A 68 -14.65 -15.77 1.39
N TYR A 69 -14.07 -16.75 2.06
CA TYR A 69 -12.61 -16.96 2.06
C TYR A 69 -12.05 -17.38 0.69
N LEU A 70 -12.88 -17.97 -0.18
CA LEU A 70 -12.53 -18.32 -1.57
C LEU A 70 -12.90 -17.21 -2.57
N ASP A 71 -13.21 -15.99 -2.10
CA ASP A 71 -13.62 -14.84 -2.91
C ASP A 71 -14.93 -15.06 -3.72
N ASP A 72 -15.70 -16.13 -3.42
CA ASP A 72 -17.05 -16.33 -3.96
C ASP A 72 -18.08 -15.52 -3.16
N TYR A 73 -18.01 -14.20 -3.30
CA TYR A 73 -18.87 -13.27 -2.57
C TYR A 73 -20.35 -13.40 -2.95
N VAL A 74 -20.64 -13.74 -4.22
CA VAL A 74 -22.01 -13.95 -4.70
C VAL A 74 -22.61 -15.24 -4.13
N GLY A 75 -21.81 -16.30 -4.06
CA GLY A 75 -22.25 -17.55 -3.45
C GLY A 75 -22.40 -17.43 -1.94
N ALA A 76 -21.52 -16.67 -1.28
CA ALA A 76 -21.61 -16.38 0.16
C ALA A 76 -22.86 -15.53 0.49
N GLU A 77 -23.15 -14.48 -0.30
CA GLU A 77 -24.37 -13.66 -0.17
C GLU A 77 -25.65 -14.52 -0.21
N LYS A 78 -25.74 -15.45 -1.18
CA LYS A 78 -26.89 -16.35 -1.31
C LYS A 78 -27.05 -17.25 -0.08
N ASP A 79 -25.95 -17.85 0.38
CA ASP A 79 -25.97 -18.71 1.55
C ASP A 79 -26.32 -17.95 2.84
N CYS A 80 -25.78 -16.74 3.03
CA CYS A 80 -26.21 -15.86 4.12
C CYS A 80 -27.69 -15.52 4.04
N THR A 81 -28.22 -15.28 2.84
CA THR A 81 -29.65 -14.97 2.64
C THR A 81 -30.54 -16.16 3.02
N GLU A 82 -30.14 -17.38 2.68
CA GLU A 82 -30.88 -18.59 3.12
C GLU A 82 -30.76 -18.79 4.64
N ALA A 83 -29.58 -18.57 5.23
CA ALA A 83 -29.39 -18.64 6.67
C ALA A 83 -30.27 -17.62 7.43
N ILE A 84 -30.40 -16.39 6.95
CA ILE A 84 -31.26 -15.34 7.52
C ILE A 84 -32.75 -15.72 7.44
N LYS A 85 -33.19 -16.32 6.34
CA LYS A 85 -34.58 -16.80 6.22
C LYS A 85 -34.93 -17.85 7.29
N ILE A 86 -33.95 -18.69 7.65
CA ILE A 86 -34.11 -19.72 8.66
C ILE A 86 -34.04 -19.12 10.07
N ASN A 87 -33.04 -18.31 10.33
CA ASN A 87 -32.85 -17.65 11.62
C ASN A 87 -32.44 -16.18 11.45
N PRO A 88 -33.37 -15.22 11.54
CA PRO A 88 -33.11 -13.80 11.34
C PRO A 88 -32.50 -13.11 12.56
N TYR A 89 -32.23 -13.82 13.67
CA TYR A 89 -31.76 -13.21 14.92
C TYR A 89 -30.24 -13.35 15.15
N VAL A 90 -29.50 -13.84 14.14
CA VAL A 90 -28.05 -14.03 14.24
C VAL A 90 -27.34 -12.87 13.56
N SER A 91 -26.73 -11.99 14.34
CA SER A 91 -26.05 -10.77 13.88
C SER A 91 -24.92 -11.06 12.90
N ASP A 92 -24.14 -12.12 13.16
CA ASP A 92 -22.94 -12.47 12.39
C ASP A 92 -23.24 -12.78 10.92
N ILE A 93 -24.47 -13.26 10.63
CA ILE A 93 -24.88 -13.56 9.26
C ILE A 93 -25.08 -12.26 8.47
N TYR A 94 -25.68 -11.24 9.08
CA TYR A 94 -25.81 -9.90 8.47
C TYR A 94 -24.45 -9.23 8.30
N GLU A 95 -23.56 -9.36 9.29
CA GLU A 95 -22.19 -8.83 9.18
C GLU A 95 -21.46 -9.44 7.98
N LEU A 96 -21.47 -10.76 7.84
CA LEU A 96 -20.83 -11.44 6.71
C LEU A 96 -21.49 -11.06 5.37
N ARG A 97 -22.84 -10.98 5.31
CA ARG A 97 -23.52 -10.58 4.08
C ARG A 97 -23.23 -9.13 3.71
N GLY A 98 -23.15 -8.23 4.68
CA GLY A 98 -22.71 -6.86 4.49
C GLY A 98 -21.32 -6.77 3.89
N LEU A 99 -20.36 -7.58 4.38
CA LEU A 99 -19.03 -7.68 3.76
C LEU A 99 -19.09 -8.21 2.32
N CYS A 100 -19.96 -9.21 2.04
CA CYS A 100 -20.16 -9.70 0.68
C CYS A 100 -20.71 -8.60 -0.24
N PHE A 101 -21.61 -7.76 0.24
CA PHE A 101 -22.15 -6.62 -0.50
C PHE A 101 -21.08 -5.58 -0.79
N ILE A 102 -20.21 -5.25 0.19
CA ILE A 102 -19.09 -4.34 -0.02
C ILE A 102 -18.17 -4.83 -1.13
N LYS A 103 -17.81 -6.11 -1.11
CA LYS A 103 -16.95 -6.71 -2.15
C LYS A 103 -17.57 -6.71 -3.55
N GLN A 104 -18.88 -6.50 -3.64
CA GLN A 104 -19.63 -6.36 -4.87
C GLN A 104 -19.98 -4.89 -5.19
N ASN A 105 -19.48 -3.91 -4.41
CA ASN A 105 -19.81 -2.48 -4.49
C ASN A 105 -21.31 -2.17 -4.30
N LYS A 106 -22.01 -3.01 -3.52
CA LYS A 106 -23.42 -2.83 -3.15
C LYS A 106 -23.51 -2.18 -1.76
N PHE A 107 -23.13 -0.91 -1.68
CA PHE A 107 -22.94 -0.24 -0.39
C PHE A 107 -24.27 0.03 0.34
N SER A 108 -25.35 0.32 -0.37
CA SER A 108 -26.68 0.55 0.21
C SER A 108 -27.24 -0.70 0.91
N GLU A 109 -27.05 -1.87 0.31
CA GLU A 109 -27.44 -3.15 0.88
C GLU A 109 -26.59 -3.51 2.09
N ALA A 110 -25.27 -3.22 2.02
CA ALA A 110 -24.37 -3.39 3.16
C ALA A 110 -24.79 -2.52 4.35
N ILE A 111 -25.14 -1.25 4.13
CA ILE A 111 -25.65 -0.35 5.17
C ILE A 111 -26.89 -0.95 5.85
N SER A 112 -27.84 -1.47 5.07
CA SER A 112 -29.06 -2.09 5.61
C SER A 112 -28.75 -3.30 6.52
N ASP A 113 -27.77 -4.13 6.13
CA ASP A 113 -27.35 -5.28 6.93
C ASP A 113 -26.60 -4.83 8.20
N TYR A 114 -25.77 -3.79 8.12
CA TYR A 114 -25.10 -3.22 9.29
C TYR A 114 -26.09 -2.53 10.24
N ASP A 115 -27.14 -1.89 9.74
CA ASP A 115 -28.23 -1.37 10.58
C ASP A 115 -28.86 -2.50 11.40
N LYS A 116 -29.12 -3.66 10.76
CA LYS A 116 -29.61 -4.85 11.47
C LYS A 116 -28.61 -5.40 12.48
N THR A 117 -27.35 -5.48 12.12
CA THR A 117 -26.29 -5.92 13.03
C THR A 117 -26.22 -5.02 14.27
N LEU A 118 -26.35 -3.70 14.09
CA LEU A 118 -26.30 -2.73 15.19
C LEU A 118 -27.57 -2.71 16.07
N GLU A 119 -28.72 -3.17 15.55
CA GLU A 119 -29.91 -3.44 16.39
C GLU A 119 -29.61 -4.53 17.43
N PHE A 120 -28.84 -5.57 17.07
CA PHE A 120 -28.47 -6.66 17.98
C PHE A 120 -27.22 -6.33 18.82
N ASN A 121 -26.23 -5.65 18.22
CA ASN A 121 -24.98 -5.31 18.87
C ASN A 121 -24.63 -3.82 18.67
N PRO A 122 -25.24 -2.90 19.45
CA PRO A 122 -25.06 -1.46 19.28
C PRO A 122 -23.62 -0.95 19.53
N TYR A 123 -22.78 -1.73 20.20
CA TYR A 123 -21.43 -1.33 20.60
C TYR A 123 -20.32 -1.97 19.74
N SER A 124 -20.65 -2.55 18.59
CA SER A 124 -19.64 -3.08 17.68
C SER A 124 -18.93 -1.97 16.92
N LYS A 125 -17.70 -1.63 17.34
CA LYS A 125 -16.87 -0.59 16.69
C LYS A 125 -16.65 -0.85 15.20
N ASN A 126 -16.40 -2.11 14.85
CA ASN A 126 -16.10 -2.51 13.47
C ASN A 126 -17.31 -2.30 12.54
N ILE A 127 -18.51 -2.57 13.05
CA ILE A 127 -19.74 -2.41 12.25
C ILE A 127 -20.05 -0.92 12.05
N TRP A 128 -19.91 -0.10 13.10
CA TRP A 128 -20.02 1.35 12.96
C TRP A 128 -19.00 1.89 11.93
N TYR A 129 -17.75 1.46 12.03
CA TYR A 129 -16.69 1.85 11.13
C TYR A 129 -17.01 1.47 9.66
N ASN A 130 -17.39 0.21 9.40
CA ASN A 130 -17.73 -0.26 8.06
C ASN A 130 -18.96 0.45 7.50
N ARG A 131 -19.98 0.74 8.35
CA ARG A 131 -21.17 1.49 7.91
C ARG A 131 -20.82 2.92 7.50
N VAL A 132 -19.96 3.59 8.26
CA VAL A 132 -19.46 4.92 7.92
C VAL A 132 -18.72 4.89 6.58
N LEU A 133 -17.84 3.91 6.36
CA LEU A 133 -17.15 3.78 5.08
C LEU A 133 -18.12 3.59 3.91
N CYS A 134 -19.14 2.72 4.07
CA CYS A 134 -20.18 2.54 3.05
C CYS A 134 -20.94 3.85 2.76
N ARG A 135 -21.22 4.66 3.79
CA ARG A 135 -21.87 5.98 3.61
C ARG A 135 -20.97 7.00 2.91
N ILE A 136 -19.66 6.93 3.13
CA ILE A 136 -18.69 7.77 2.41
C ILE A 136 -18.67 7.38 0.92
N GLU A 137 -18.66 6.09 0.60
CA GLU A 137 -18.69 5.61 -0.78
C GLU A 137 -19.99 6.01 -1.51
N GLU A 138 -21.14 5.96 -0.81
CA GLU A 138 -22.42 6.46 -1.31
C GLU A 138 -22.51 7.99 -1.32
N LYS A 139 -21.50 8.68 -0.81
CA LYS A 139 -21.45 10.16 -0.65
C LYS A 139 -22.57 10.73 0.23
N ASP A 140 -23.12 9.90 1.13
CA ASP A 140 -24.10 10.33 2.14
C ASP A 140 -23.35 10.87 3.38
N TYR A 141 -22.71 12.03 3.19
CA TYR A 141 -21.84 12.63 4.21
C TYR A 141 -22.61 13.09 5.45
N ASP A 142 -23.90 13.39 5.33
CA ASP A 142 -24.71 13.83 6.46
C ASP A 142 -24.94 12.68 7.45
N LYS A 143 -25.29 11.49 6.94
CA LYS A 143 -25.45 10.31 7.78
C LYS A 143 -24.10 9.76 8.24
N ALA A 144 -23.05 9.84 7.42
CA ALA A 144 -21.70 9.50 7.83
C ALA A 144 -21.25 10.36 9.03
N ASN A 145 -21.51 11.67 8.97
CA ASN A 145 -21.22 12.60 10.06
C ASN A 145 -21.99 12.28 11.33
N ALA A 146 -23.29 11.95 11.24
CA ALA A 146 -24.11 11.57 12.41
C ALA A 146 -23.59 10.30 13.10
N ASP A 147 -23.16 9.31 12.30
CA ASP A 147 -22.53 8.10 12.81
C ASP A 147 -21.20 8.40 13.51
N LEU A 148 -20.34 9.21 12.87
CA LEU A 148 -19.05 9.59 13.42
C LEU A 148 -19.21 10.37 14.73
N ASP A 149 -20.19 11.26 14.82
CA ASP A 149 -20.49 12.01 16.07
C ASP A 149 -20.95 11.03 17.16
N SER A 150 -21.75 10.03 16.83
CA SER A 150 -22.14 8.96 17.75
C SER A 150 -20.95 8.13 18.21
N MET A 151 -20.06 7.75 17.28
CA MET A 151 -18.83 7.01 17.58
C MET A 151 -17.89 7.82 18.48
N MET A 152 -17.71 9.13 18.24
CA MET A 152 -16.90 10.01 19.08
C MET A 152 -17.46 10.13 20.50
N ASN A 153 -18.77 10.11 20.66
CA ASN A 153 -19.40 10.13 21.99
C ASN A 153 -19.21 8.80 22.73
N MET A 154 -19.36 7.67 22.04
CA MET A 154 -19.21 6.33 22.62
C MET A 154 -17.74 5.96 22.88
N TRP A 155 -16.83 6.32 21.97
CA TRP A 155 -15.41 5.91 22.00
C TRP A 155 -14.48 7.09 21.76
N LYS A 156 -14.35 7.95 22.77
CA LYS A 156 -13.57 9.21 22.70
C LYS A 156 -12.10 9.03 22.31
N ASN A 157 -11.52 7.87 22.61
CA ASN A 157 -10.10 7.56 22.35
C ASN A 157 -9.90 6.63 21.12
N TYR A 158 -10.90 6.48 20.26
CA TYR A 158 -10.78 5.67 19.06
C TYR A 158 -10.31 6.54 17.89
N SER A 159 -9.00 6.52 17.61
CA SER A 159 -8.32 7.36 16.60
C SER A 159 -8.96 7.27 15.22
N LYS A 160 -9.36 6.06 14.78
CA LYS A 160 -9.96 5.83 13.46
C LYS A 160 -11.23 6.63 13.20
N THR A 161 -12.00 6.94 14.25
CA THR A 161 -13.19 7.80 14.11
C THR A 161 -12.80 9.21 13.66
N TYR A 162 -11.71 9.73 14.21
CA TYR A 162 -11.23 11.06 13.86
C TYR A 162 -10.60 11.09 12.47
N SER A 163 -9.88 10.02 12.06
CA SER A 163 -9.36 9.89 10.68
C SER A 163 -10.50 9.89 9.66
N LEU A 164 -11.57 9.11 9.89
CA LEU A 164 -12.75 9.11 9.00
C LEU A 164 -13.48 10.46 8.99
N LYS A 165 -13.59 11.13 10.15
CA LYS A 165 -14.18 12.48 10.20
C LYS A 165 -13.38 13.47 9.37
N ALA A 166 -12.05 13.38 9.44
CA ALA A 166 -11.15 14.18 8.62
C ALA A 166 -11.34 13.91 7.13
N GLU A 167 -11.51 12.64 6.75
CA GLU A 167 -11.77 12.26 5.37
C GLU A 167 -13.09 12.85 4.85
N VAL A 168 -14.17 12.75 5.63
CA VAL A 168 -15.45 13.39 5.29
C VAL A 168 -15.29 14.90 5.11
N CYS A 169 -14.56 15.57 6.01
CA CYS A 169 -14.25 17.00 5.89
C CYS A 169 -13.47 17.30 4.60
N LEU A 170 -12.51 16.45 4.23
CA LEU A 170 -11.74 16.60 2.99
C LEU A 170 -12.64 16.51 1.75
N GLN A 171 -13.54 15.53 1.71
CA GLN A 171 -14.51 15.37 0.61
C GLN A 171 -15.47 16.57 0.51
N GLN A 172 -15.80 17.17 1.65
CA GLN A 172 -16.61 18.40 1.72
C GLN A 172 -15.79 19.68 1.50
N LYS A 173 -14.46 19.57 1.21
CA LYS A 173 -13.51 20.68 1.01
C LYS A 173 -13.30 21.55 2.26
N ASP A 174 -13.62 21.05 3.44
CA ASP A 174 -13.28 21.69 4.72
C ASP A 174 -11.87 21.28 5.16
N THR A 175 -10.86 21.96 4.63
CA THR A 175 -9.46 21.68 4.96
C THR A 175 -9.08 22.04 6.39
N VAL A 176 -9.81 22.97 7.04
CA VAL A 176 -9.56 23.40 8.42
C VAL A 176 -10.09 22.33 9.39
N GLY A 177 -11.31 21.87 9.18
CA GLY A 177 -11.90 20.77 9.96
C GLY A 177 -11.09 19.50 9.79
N CYS A 178 -10.71 19.17 8.56
CA CYS A 178 -9.86 18.02 8.24
C CYS A 178 -8.55 18.05 9.06
N ALA A 179 -7.81 19.16 9.02
CA ALA A 179 -6.56 19.30 9.78
C ALA A 179 -6.76 19.09 11.29
N LYS A 180 -7.82 19.69 11.86
CA LYS A 180 -8.15 19.57 13.29
C LYS A 180 -8.43 18.12 13.70
N TYR A 181 -9.19 17.39 12.90
CA TYR A 181 -9.52 15.99 13.22
C TYR A 181 -8.32 15.06 13.01
N LEU A 182 -7.47 15.31 12.00
CA LEU A 182 -6.22 14.58 11.83
C LEU A 182 -5.25 14.82 12.99
N ASP A 183 -5.10 16.08 13.44
CA ASP A 183 -4.25 16.39 14.57
C ASP A 183 -4.75 15.64 15.83
N LYS A 184 -6.09 15.52 16.03
CA LYS A 184 -6.65 14.72 17.12
C LYS A 184 -6.47 13.23 16.94
N SER A 185 -6.59 12.71 15.72
CA SER A 185 -6.31 11.29 15.42
C SER A 185 -4.86 10.94 15.73
N LEU A 186 -3.92 11.78 15.30
CA LEU A 186 -2.47 11.60 15.51
C LEU A 186 -2.03 11.81 16.97
N GLU A 187 -2.78 12.60 17.76
CA GLU A 187 -2.59 12.68 19.22
C GLU A 187 -2.93 11.34 19.90
N LEU A 188 -3.99 10.67 19.44
CA LEU A 188 -4.43 9.39 19.98
C LEU A 188 -3.62 8.20 19.43
N ASP A 189 -3.21 8.27 18.18
CA ASP A 189 -2.43 7.27 17.49
C ASP A 189 -1.35 7.92 16.62
N PRO A 190 -0.17 8.18 17.16
CA PRO A 190 0.94 8.77 16.40
C PRO A 190 1.57 7.82 15.37
N TYR A 191 1.17 6.55 15.34
CA TYR A 191 1.70 5.53 14.44
C TYR A 191 0.79 5.22 13.24
N ASP A 192 -0.21 6.06 12.99
CA ASP A 192 -1.05 6.01 11.79
C ASP A 192 -0.34 6.73 10.61
N GLY A 193 0.30 5.93 9.73
CA GLY A 193 1.02 6.46 8.56
C GLY A 193 0.11 7.13 7.54
N ASP A 194 -1.15 6.69 7.40
CA ASP A 194 -2.12 7.29 6.48
C ASP A 194 -2.58 8.65 6.98
N ALA A 195 -2.84 8.75 8.29
CA ALA A 195 -3.18 10.03 8.90
C ALA A 195 -2.04 11.06 8.75
N TRP A 196 -0.77 10.65 8.88
CA TRP A 196 0.38 11.52 8.60
C TRP A 196 0.44 11.94 7.13
N THR A 197 0.20 11.02 6.18
CA THR A 197 0.15 11.32 4.75
C THR A 197 -0.96 12.34 4.45
N MET A 198 -2.18 12.10 4.93
CA MET A 198 -3.30 13.05 4.75
C MET A 198 -3.00 14.42 5.36
N ARG A 199 -2.40 14.44 6.54
CA ARG A 199 -2.04 15.70 7.22
C ARG A 199 -1.00 16.49 6.42
N ALA A 200 -0.04 15.79 5.84
CA ALA A 200 0.97 16.38 4.98
C ALA A 200 0.38 16.95 3.68
N MET A 201 -0.59 16.25 3.06
CA MET A 201 -1.29 16.75 1.87
C MET A 201 -1.97 18.08 2.12
N ILE A 202 -2.59 18.26 3.30
CA ILE A 202 -3.16 19.55 3.70
C ILE A 202 -2.06 20.59 3.85
N SER A 203 -0.92 20.26 4.48
CA SER A 203 0.20 21.19 4.63
C SER A 203 0.79 21.59 3.28
N LEU A 204 0.87 20.66 2.31
CA LEU A 204 1.28 20.95 0.93
C LEU A 204 0.31 21.92 0.25
N SER A 205 -1.00 21.69 0.36
CA SER A 205 -2.02 22.58 -0.22
C SER A 205 -1.99 23.99 0.37
N GLN A 206 -1.58 24.10 1.65
CA GLN A 206 -1.39 25.37 2.34
C GLN A 206 0.01 25.98 2.14
N GLN A 207 0.85 25.36 1.32
CA GLN A 207 2.24 25.77 1.05
C GLN A 207 3.13 25.81 2.33
N LYS A 208 2.79 25.03 3.33
CA LYS A 208 3.58 24.85 4.57
C LYS A 208 4.63 23.77 4.37
N TRP A 209 5.61 24.08 3.51
CA TRP A 209 6.57 23.09 2.97
C TRP A 209 7.39 22.36 4.03
N LYS A 210 7.86 23.07 5.07
CA LYS A 210 8.65 22.46 6.15
C LYS A 210 7.82 21.55 7.04
N ASP A 211 6.57 21.94 7.31
CA ASP A 211 5.66 21.10 8.08
C ASP A 211 5.31 19.83 7.30
N ALA A 212 5.06 19.98 5.99
CA ALA A 212 4.82 18.85 5.10
C ALA A 212 6.02 17.87 5.05
N ASP A 213 7.27 18.37 4.95
CA ASP A 213 8.47 17.52 4.99
C ASP A 213 8.55 16.73 6.30
N GLY A 214 8.34 17.38 7.45
CA GLY A 214 8.34 16.71 8.76
C GLY A 214 7.25 15.65 8.90
N GLN A 215 6.04 15.94 8.43
CA GLN A 215 4.90 15.02 8.45
C GLN A 215 5.10 13.82 7.49
N LEU A 216 5.58 14.08 6.27
CA LEU A 216 5.92 13.02 5.30
C LEU A 216 7.11 12.17 5.77
N SER A 217 8.05 12.75 6.50
CA SER A 217 9.14 11.97 7.09
C SER A 217 8.63 10.97 8.11
N LYS A 218 7.62 11.33 8.92
CA LYS A 218 6.94 10.39 9.82
C LYS A 218 6.13 9.35 9.04
N ALA A 219 5.38 9.78 8.01
CA ALA A 219 4.64 8.85 7.15
C ALA A 219 5.55 7.82 6.47
N ILE A 220 6.71 8.25 5.96
CA ILE A 220 7.72 7.38 5.34
C ILE A 220 8.34 6.42 6.37
N HIS A 221 8.61 6.89 7.58
CA HIS A 221 9.12 6.03 8.65
C HIS A 221 8.13 4.88 8.96
N LEU A 222 6.82 5.17 8.95
CA LEU A 222 5.78 4.18 9.21
C LEU A 222 5.44 3.31 7.99
N LYS A 223 5.56 3.89 6.77
CA LYS A 223 5.29 3.24 5.48
C LYS A 223 6.43 3.48 4.49
N PRO A 224 7.57 2.81 4.65
CA PRO A 224 8.80 3.09 3.89
C PRO A 224 8.69 2.76 2.38
N ASN A 225 7.69 2.00 1.96
CA ASN A 225 7.48 1.62 0.57
C ASN A 225 6.43 2.49 -0.16
N SER A 226 5.93 3.55 0.47
CA SER A 226 4.98 4.48 -0.17
C SER A 226 5.71 5.44 -1.10
N VAL A 227 5.68 5.16 -2.40
CA VAL A 227 6.31 5.98 -3.44
C VAL A 227 5.80 7.41 -3.42
N ASN A 228 4.49 7.59 -3.25
CA ASN A 228 3.85 8.90 -3.26
C ASN A 228 4.34 9.80 -2.11
N ASN A 229 4.63 9.22 -0.95
CA ASN A 229 5.17 9.97 0.18
C ASN A 229 6.56 10.54 -0.14
N TYR A 230 7.42 9.79 -0.84
CA TYR A 230 8.72 10.31 -1.30
C TYR A 230 8.54 11.40 -2.34
N VAL A 231 7.68 11.20 -3.35
CA VAL A 231 7.39 12.21 -4.39
C VAL A 231 6.88 13.51 -3.77
N ASN A 232 5.96 13.43 -2.83
CA ASN A 232 5.37 14.58 -2.16
C ASN A 232 6.39 15.26 -1.21
N ARG A 233 7.25 14.50 -0.52
CA ARG A 233 8.31 15.06 0.31
C ARG A 233 9.37 15.76 -0.56
N ALA A 234 9.71 15.20 -1.70
CA ALA A 234 10.60 15.84 -2.66
C ALA A 234 10.03 17.19 -3.14
N LEU A 235 8.72 17.25 -3.43
CA LEU A 235 8.04 18.49 -3.77
C LEU A 235 8.12 19.53 -2.63
N ALA A 236 7.87 19.11 -1.39
CA ALA A 236 8.01 19.98 -0.23
C ALA A 236 9.45 20.53 -0.12
N ARG A 237 10.44 19.64 -0.18
CA ARG A 237 11.87 19.97 -0.11
C ARG A 237 12.32 20.91 -1.21
N TYR A 238 11.84 20.68 -2.43
CA TYR A 238 12.06 21.57 -3.56
C TYR A 238 11.61 23.00 -3.25
N ASN A 239 10.39 23.15 -2.74
CA ASN A 239 9.79 24.47 -2.54
C ASN A 239 10.47 25.30 -1.42
N TYR A 240 11.17 24.68 -0.48
CA TYR A 240 11.98 25.42 0.48
C TYR A 240 13.50 25.34 0.17
N ASN A 241 13.86 25.04 -1.10
CA ASN A 241 15.22 25.06 -1.65
C ASN A 241 16.16 23.95 -1.12
N ASN A 242 15.64 22.85 -0.62
CA ASN A 242 16.43 21.65 -0.31
C ASN A 242 16.51 20.73 -1.53
N LEU A 243 17.21 21.20 -2.59
CA LEU A 243 17.27 20.50 -3.88
C LEU A 243 17.96 19.14 -3.79
N ARG A 244 18.98 19.01 -2.92
CA ARG A 244 19.67 17.73 -2.72
C ARG A 244 18.76 16.69 -2.07
N GLY A 245 18.01 17.09 -1.03
CA GLY A 245 17.04 16.22 -0.38
C GLY A 245 15.89 15.83 -1.32
N ALA A 246 15.41 16.75 -2.16
CA ALA A 246 14.40 16.48 -3.17
C ALA A 246 14.89 15.46 -4.22
N MET A 247 16.12 15.58 -4.69
CA MET A 247 16.70 14.62 -5.64
C MET A 247 16.81 13.22 -5.03
N ALA A 248 17.29 13.11 -3.79
CA ALA A 248 17.40 11.84 -3.10
C ALA A 248 16.03 11.15 -2.91
N ASP A 249 14.98 11.93 -2.63
CA ASP A 249 13.63 11.39 -2.50
C ASP A 249 13.07 10.88 -3.84
N TYR A 250 13.29 11.61 -4.95
CA TYR A 250 12.89 11.10 -6.28
C TYR A 250 13.67 9.86 -6.68
N ASP A 251 14.97 9.81 -6.39
CA ASP A 251 15.79 8.62 -6.64
C ASP A 251 15.27 7.43 -5.82
N LYS A 252 14.89 7.65 -4.55
CA LYS A 252 14.32 6.60 -3.71
C LYS A 252 12.93 6.17 -4.19
N ALA A 253 12.09 7.11 -4.62
CA ALA A 253 10.79 6.79 -5.23
C ALA A 253 10.95 5.87 -6.45
N LEU A 254 11.92 6.13 -7.32
CA LEU A 254 12.19 5.34 -8.51
C LEU A 254 12.97 4.04 -8.24
N GLU A 255 13.65 3.94 -7.10
CA GLU A 255 14.20 2.67 -6.61
C GLU A 255 13.07 1.72 -6.19
N ILE A 256 12.02 2.25 -5.53
CA ILE A 256 10.84 1.46 -5.11
C ILE A 256 9.96 1.13 -6.31
N ASP A 257 9.63 2.11 -7.13
CA ASP A 257 8.83 1.94 -8.36
C ASP A 257 9.52 2.60 -9.56
N PRO A 258 10.33 1.83 -10.31
CA PRO A 258 11.01 2.32 -11.51
C PRO A 258 10.06 2.80 -12.62
N THR A 259 8.77 2.50 -12.51
CA THR A 259 7.75 2.86 -13.51
C THR A 259 6.95 4.09 -13.14
N ASN A 260 7.23 4.70 -11.99
CA ASN A 260 6.48 5.84 -11.50
C ASN A 260 6.65 7.07 -12.39
N PHE A 261 5.60 7.35 -13.13
CA PHE A 261 5.53 8.45 -14.08
C PHE A 261 5.82 9.83 -13.45
N LEU A 262 5.19 10.12 -12.29
CA LEU A 262 5.33 11.41 -11.61
C LEU A 262 6.74 11.63 -11.07
N ALA A 263 7.35 10.58 -10.55
CA ALA A 263 8.73 10.65 -10.04
C ALA A 263 9.71 10.95 -11.18
N HIS A 264 9.59 10.31 -12.34
CA HIS A 264 10.40 10.63 -13.52
C HIS A 264 10.15 12.06 -14.00
N TYR A 265 8.89 12.47 -14.14
CA TYR A 265 8.55 13.82 -14.59
C TYR A 265 9.12 14.90 -13.66
N ASN A 266 8.87 14.78 -12.36
CA ASN A 266 9.31 15.75 -11.37
C ASN A 266 10.84 15.76 -11.21
N ARG A 267 11.50 14.57 -11.25
CA ARG A 267 12.96 14.49 -11.24
C ARG A 267 13.57 15.13 -12.48
N GLY A 268 12.98 14.90 -13.64
CA GLY A 268 13.38 15.57 -14.88
C GLY A 268 13.33 17.09 -14.74
N GLN A 269 12.25 17.65 -14.20
CA GLN A 269 12.13 19.08 -13.95
C GLN A 269 13.19 19.58 -12.96
N LEU A 270 13.45 18.86 -11.88
CA LEU A 270 14.49 19.22 -10.92
C LEU A 270 15.88 19.19 -11.56
N ARG A 271 16.18 18.20 -12.42
CA ARG A 271 17.42 18.09 -13.18
C ARG A 271 17.64 19.26 -14.13
N VAL A 272 16.55 19.73 -14.79
CA VAL A 272 16.60 20.95 -15.61
C VAL A 272 17.04 22.16 -14.80
N MET A 273 16.52 22.32 -13.59
CA MET A 273 16.86 23.44 -12.71
C MET A 273 18.31 23.42 -12.23
N VAL A 274 18.85 22.22 -11.94
CA VAL A 274 20.24 22.09 -11.51
C VAL A 274 21.23 22.02 -12.69
N GLY A 275 20.73 22.10 -13.93
CA GLY A 275 21.56 22.13 -15.14
C GLY A 275 22.01 20.75 -15.64
N ASP A 276 21.44 19.66 -15.15
CA ASP A 276 21.72 18.30 -15.62
C ASP A 276 20.80 17.93 -16.80
N ASP A 277 20.98 18.62 -17.92
CA ASP A 277 20.13 18.52 -19.07
C ASP A 277 20.08 17.12 -19.70
N ASN A 278 21.21 16.40 -19.72
CA ASN A 278 21.29 15.09 -20.34
C ASN A 278 20.47 14.05 -19.57
N ARG A 279 20.58 14.00 -18.24
CA ARG A 279 19.77 13.08 -17.44
C ARG A 279 18.30 13.52 -17.35
N ALA A 280 18.03 14.83 -17.48
CA ALA A 280 16.64 15.31 -17.60
C ALA A 280 15.98 14.80 -18.90
N ILE A 281 16.72 14.74 -20.02
CA ILE A 281 16.24 14.16 -21.28
C ILE A 281 15.89 12.68 -21.07
N GLU A 282 16.72 11.91 -20.37
CA GLU A 282 16.45 10.49 -20.08
C GLU A 282 15.13 10.31 -19.30
N ASP A 283 14.89 11.15 -18.28
CA ASP A 283 13.64 11.12 -17.52
C ASP A 283 12.42 11.46 -18.41
N PHE A 284 12.52 12.50 -19.25
CA PHE A 284 11.44 12.83 -20.17
C PHE A 284 11.27 11.81 -21.29
N ASP A 285 12.33 11.14 -21.75
CA ASP A 285 12.25 10.02 -22.69
C ASP A 285 11.41 8.89 -22.11
N TYR A 286 11.62 8.58 -20.82
CA TYR A 286 10.82 7.58 -20.12
C TYR A 286 9.34 7.99 -20.05
N VAL A 287 9.06 9.22 -19.63
CA VAL A 287 7.69 9.77 -19.57
C VAL A 287 6.99 9.69 -20.94
N ILE A 288 7.67 10.07 -22.03
CA ILE A 288 7.13 10.03 -23.39
C ILE A 288 6.94 8.59 -23.90
N LYS A 289 7.79 7.66 -23.45
CA LYS A 289 7.61 6.23 -23.77
C LYS A 289 6.33 5.69 -23.17
N MET A 290 6.01 6.07 -21.94
CA MET A 290 4.78 5.66 -21.24
C MET A 290 3.55 6.40 -21.77
N GLU A 291 3.66 7.70 -21.99
CA GLU A 291 2.62 8.57 -22.51
C GLU A 291 3.07 9.32 -23.76
N PRO A 292 2.97 8.71 -24.95
CA PRO A 292 3.46 9.31 -26.21
C PRO A 292 2.80 10.64 -26.58
N ASN A 293 1.66 10.93 -25.99
CA ASN A 293 0.91 12.19 -26.20
C ASN A 293 1.09 13.20 -25.08
N ASN A 294 2.00 12.99 -24.14
CA ASN A 294 2.28 13.95 -23.07
C ASN A 294 3.02 15.16 -23.62
N VAL A 295 2.24 16.18 -23.97
CA VAL A 295 2.73 17.40 -24.62
C VAL A 295 3.77 18.13 -23.78
N MET A 296 3.62 18.09 -22.45
CA MET A 296 4.53 18.78 -21.52
C MET A 296 5.91 18.13 -21.50
N ALA A 297 5.96 16.81 -21.41
CA ALA A 297 7.23 16.08 -21.46
C ALA A 297 7.92 16.29 -22.82
N ILE A 298 7.16 16.24 -23.93
CA ILE A 298 7.70 16.49 -25.28
C ILE A 298 8.24 17.92 -25.37
N TYR A 299 7.52 18.90 -24.82
CA TYR A 299 7.96 20.31 -24.86
C TYR A 299 9.24 20.54 -24.04
N ASN A 300 9.27 20.02 -22.83
CA ASN A 300 10.47 20.11 -21.96
C ASN A 300 11.66 19.43 -22.63
N ARG A 301 11.47 18.24 -23.19
CA ARG A 301 12.53 17.54 -23.92
C ARG A 301 12.98 18.33 -25.14
N ALA A 302 12.09 18.94 -25.91
CA ALA A 302 12.44 19.76 -27.06
C ALA A 302 13.37 20.93 -26.69
N ILE A 303 13.07 21.63 -25.59
CA ILE A 303 13.93 22.72 -25.09
C ILE A 303 15.31 22.18 -24.70
N LEU A 304 15.38 21.05 -24.01
CA LEU A 304 16.64 20.45 -23.58
C LEU A 304 17.47 19.95 -24.78
N LEU A 305 16.83 19.32 -25.76
CA LEU A 305 17.49 18.89 -27.00
C LEU A 305 18.04 20.07 -27.79
N GLU A 306 17.35 21.23 -27.76
CA GLU A 306 17.90 22.47 -28.33
C GLU A 306 19.11 22.98 -27.56
N ARG A 307 19.07 22.95 -26.21
CA ARG A 307 20.18 23.38 -25.33
C ARG A 307 21.42 22.49 -25.47
N THR A 308 21.21 21.18 -25.54
CA THR A 308 22.30 20.20 -25.65
C THR A 308 22.84 20.01 -27.07
N GLY A 309 22.29 20.75 -28.06
CA GLY A 309 22.75 20.73 -29.44
C GLY A 309 22.13 19.67 -30.35
N ASN A 310 21.21 18.83 -29.84
CA ASN A 310 20.46 17.90 -30.67
C ASN A 310 19.32 18.61 -31.40
N ILE A 311 19.67 19.53 -32.29
CA ILE A 311 18.71 20.39 -32.97
C ILE A 311 17.69 19.62 -33.81
N ARG A 312 18.09 18.50 -34.43
CA ARG A 312 17.16 17.67 -35.21
C ARG A 312 16.14 16.99 -34.34
N GLY A 313 16.51 16.55 -33.14
CA GLY A 313 15.61 16.01 -32.13
C GLY A 313 14.59 17.06 -31.68
N ALA A 314 15.06 18.25 -31.31
CA ALA A 314 14.21 19.37 -30.92
C ALA A 314 13.17 19.72 -32.00
N ILE A 315 13.56 19.77 -33.28
CA ILE A 315 12.63 20.02 -34.40
C ILE A 315 11.55 18.94 -34.49
N ARG A 316 11.88 17.66 -34.28
CA ARG A 316 10.88 16.58 -34.28
C ARG A 316 9.85 16.80 -33.17
N ASP A 317 10.32 17.07 -31.96
CA ASP A 317 9.44 17.26 -30.81
C ASP A 317 8.56 18.51 -30.97
N TYR A 318 9.12 19.65 -31.34
CA TYR A 318 8.32 20.85 -31.66
C TYR A 318 7.31 20.57 -32.78
N THR A 319 7.66 19.79 -33.79
CA THR A 319 6.74 19.44 -34.88
C THR A 319 5.59 18.58 -34.39
N THR A 320 5.85 17.63 -33.51
CA THR A 320 4.80 16.81 -32.89
C THR A 320 3.79 17.69 -32.14
N ILE A 321 4.27 18.64 -31.35
CA ILE A 321 3.39 19.57 -30.61
C ILE A 321 2.62 20.50 -31.56
N ILE A 322 3.29 21.07 -32.56
CA ILE A 322 2.66 21.99 -33.52
C ILE A 322 1.58 21.29 -34.36
N ASN A 323 1.75 20.01 -34.66
CA ASN A 323 0.73 19.21 -35.35
C ASN A 323 -0.54 19.03 -34.50
N GLN A 324 -0.38 18.88 -33.20
CA GLN A 324 -1.51 18.77 -32.27
C GLN A 324 -2.10 20.16 -31.95
N TYR A 325 -1.25 21.17 -31.81
CA TYR A 325 -1.60 22.56 -31.44
C TYR A 325 -1.05 23.55 -32.48
N PRO A 326 -1.73 23.75 -33.62
CA PRO A 326 -1.21 24.54 -34.72
C PRO A 326 -0.92 26.00 -34.39
N ASN A 327 -1.51 26.54 -33.33
CA ASN A 327 -1.33 27.92 -32.84
C ASN A 327 -0.36 28.02 -31.65
N PHE A 328 0.47 27.01 -31.44
CA PHE A 328 1.51 27.06 -30.43
C PHE A 328 2.67 27.95 -30.90
N TRP A 329 2.51 29.28 -30.70
CA TRP A 329 3.41 30.32 -31.22
C TRP A 329 4.84 30.20 -30.68
N VAL A 330 4.99 29.85 -29.39
CA VAL A 330 6.30 29.66 -28.75
C VAL A 330 7.03 28.50 -29.43
N GLY A 331 6.36 27.37 -29.67
CA GLY A 331 6.92 26.22 -30.37
C GLY A 331 7.30 26.52 -31.80
N LEU A 332 6.48 27.29 -32.55
CA LEU A 332 6.82 27.74 -33.91
C LEU A 332 8.08 28.58 -33.91
N ASN A 333 8.19 29.55 -32.98
CA ASN A 333 9.37 30.41 -32.86
C ASN A 333 10.63 29.60 -32.50
N SER A 334 10.53 28.67 -31.55
CA SER A 334 11.64 27.81 -31.18
C SER A 334 12.06 26.86 -32.32
N ARG A 335 11.07 26.31 -33.07
CA ARG A 335 11.38 25.50 -34.24
C ARG A 335 12.02 26.34 -35.38
N ALA A 336 11.57 27.54 -35.62
CA ALA A 336 12.19 28.45 -36.58
C ALA A 336 13.64 28.77 -36.20
N ARG A 337 13.93 29.02 -34.91
CA ARG A 337 15.27 29.22 -34.38
C ARG A 337 16.16 27.94 -34.60
N CYS A 338 15.59 26.77 -34.37
CA CYS A 338 16.27 25.50 -34.66
C CYS A 338 16.56 25.31 -36.16
N TYR A 339 15.62 25.68 -37.06
CA TYR A 339 15.85 25.65 -38.51
C TYR A 339 16.98 26.60 -38.93
N ARG A 340 17.04 27.80 -38.33
CA ARG A 340 18.13 28.77 -38.61
C ARG A 340 19.50 28.18 -38.18
N LYS A 341 19.57 27.55 -37.00
CA LYS A 341 20.80 26.88 -36.54
C LYS A 341 21.30 25.78 -37.50
N LEU A 342 20.40 25.16 -38.26
CA LEU A 342 20.72 24.16 -39.28
C LEU A 342 20.89 24.74 -40.70
N GLY A 343 20.81 26.05 -40.89
CA GLY A 343 20.88 26.70 -42.18
C GLY A 343 19.62 26.52 -43.07
N LEU A 344 18.54 26.01 -42.50
CA LEU A 344 17.28 25.76 -43.23
C LEU A 344 16.38 27.01 -43.22
N THR A 345 16.87 28.12 -43.76
CA THR A 345 16.25 29.46 -43.70
C THR A 345 14.83 29.50 -44.24
N ALA A 346 14.57 28.86 -45.39
CA ALA A 346 13.22 28.81 -45.97
C ALA A 346 12.16 28.17 -45.04
N LYS A 347 12.55 27.16 -44.26
CA LYS A 347 11.64 26.54 -43.29
C LYS A 347 11.43 27.42 -42.07
N ALA A 348 12.45 28.14 -41.64
CA ALA A 348 12.34 29.11 -40.54
C ALA A 348 11.40 30.25 -40.92
N GLU A 349 11.55 30.82 -42.11
CA GLU A 349 10.71 31.91 -42.64
C GLU A 349 9.24 31.49 -42.76
N LEU A 350 8.94 30.23 -43.10
CA LEU A 350 7.56 29.73 -43.12
C LEU A 350 6.91 29.75 -41.73
N ASP A 351 7.62 29.35 -40.68
CA ASP A 351 7.10 29.37 -39.32
C ASP A 351 6.95 30.83 -38.81
N GLU A 352 7.94 31.68 -39.08
CA GLU A 352 7.91 33.11 -38.73
C GLU A 352 6.79 33.82 -39.46
N PHE A 353 6.57 33.55 -40.75
CA PHE A 353 5.45 34.11 -41.50
C PHE A 353 4.09 33.67 -40.94
N ARG A 354 3.95 32.45 -40.46
CA ARG A 354 2.73 32.00 -39.77
C ARG A 354 2.45 32.84 -38.52
N ILE A 355 3.48 33.10 -37.72
CA ILE A 355 3.40 33.90 -36.51
C ILE A 355 3.01 35.35 -36.91
N PHE A 356 3.74 35.95 -37.86
CA PHE A 356 3.49 37.29 -38.35
C PHE A 356 2.05 37.45 -38.88
N LYS A 357 1.59 36.53 -39.73
CA LYS A 357 0.22 36.53 -40.28
C LYS A 357 -0.83 36.45 -39.17
N ALA A 358 -0.60 35.68 -38.13
CA ALA A 358 -1.52 35.58 -37.00
C ALA A 358 -1.56 36.87 -36.18
N GLN A 359 -0.42 37.54 -35.97
CA GLN A 359 -0.33 38.83 -35.30
C GLN A 359 -1.02 39.93 -36.10
N MET A 360 -0.80 39.97 -37.42
CA MET A 360 -1.46 40.91 -38.31
C MET A 360 -2.99 40.71 -38.36
N ASN A 361 -3.44 39.45 -38.47
CA ASN A 361 -4.86 39.14 -38.41
C ASN A 361 -5.50 39.57 -37.09
N LYS A 362 -4.80 39.40 -35.97
CA LYS A 362 -5.26 39.88 -34.65
C LYS A 362 -5.34 41.42 -34.62
N HIS A 363 -4.33 42.10 -35.16
CA HIS A 363 -4.29 43.57 -35.21
C HIS A 363 -5.44 44.16 -36.04
N TYR A 364 -5.73 43.53 -37.20
CA TYR A 364 -6.83 43.97 -38.08
C TYR A 364 -8.19 43.38 -37.74
N GLY A 365 -8.33 42.61 -36.63
CA GLY A 365 -9.59 42.01 -36.22
C GLY A 365 -10.11 40.93 -37.18
N ILE A 366 -9.25 40.42 -38.05
CA ILE A 366 -9.60 39.38 -39.02
C ILE A 366 -9.74 38.03 -38.32
N GLN A 367 -10.96 37.54 -38.19
CA GLN A 367 -11.22 36.23 -37.62
C GLN A 367 -11.36 35.15 -38.70
N PRO A 368 -10.75 33.95 -38.52
CA PRO A 368 -10.99 32.84 -39.44
C PRO A 368 -12.47 32.47 -39.49
N ARG A 369 -13.02 32.24 -40.68
CA ARG A 369 -14.39 31.75 -40.86
C ARG A 369 -14.45 30.24 -40.51
N TRP A 370 -14.58 29.94 -39.21
CA TRP A 370 -14.75 28.56 -38.76
C TRP A 370 -16.18 28.31 -38.28
N SER A 371 -16.64 27.05 -38.40
CA SER A 371 -17.89 26.64 -37.77
C SER A 371 -17.80 26.80 -36.24
N ASN A 372 -18.92 27.01 -35.57
CA ASN A 372 -18.94 27.19 -34.11
C ASN A 372 -18.31 26.01 -33.36
N LYS A 373 -18.47 24.78 -33.85
CA LYS A 373 -17.84 23.58 -33.31
C LYS A 373 -16.31 23.66 -33.43
N LYS A 374 -15.79 24.07 -34.58
CA LYS A 374 -14.35 24.20 -34.82
C LYS A 374 -13.76 25.41 -34.06
N LYS A 375 -14.52 26.49 -33.88
CA LYS A 375 -14.12 27.61 -33.02
C LYS A 375 -13.94 27.19 -31.56
N HIS A 376 -14.84 26.35 -31.07
CA HIS A 376 -14.77 25.83 -29.67
C HIS A 376 -13.60 24.89 -29.47
N GLU A 377 -13.36 23.99 -30.43
CA GLU A 377 -12.21 23.05 -30.40
C GLU A 377 -10.86 23.79 -30.47
N VAL A 378 -10.75 24.77 -31.35
CA VAL A 378 -9.52 25.58 -31.51
C VAL A 378 -9.29 26.49 -30.29
N ARG A 379 -10.34 27.02 -29.68
CA ARG A 379 -10.24 27.77 -28.42
C ARG A 379 -9.73 26.88 -27.29
N LYS A 380 -10.31 25.71 -27.08
CA LYS A 380 -9.83 24.75 -26.10
C LYS A 380 -8.35 24.36 -26.28
N LYS A 381 -7.91 24.21 -27.54
CA LYS A 381 -6.52 23.86 -27.87
C LYS A 381 -5.54 25.05 -27.83
N SER A 382 -6.02 26.30 -27.91
CA SER A 382 -5.17 27.49 -27.85
C SER A 382 -5.06 28.11 -26.46
N GLU A 383 -5.87 27.66 -25.51
CA GLU A 383 -5.87 28.15 -24.12
C GLU A 383 -4.89 27.39 -23.21
N ILE A 384 -4.15 26.44 -23.76
CA ILE A 384 -3.12 25.71 -22.99
C ILE A 384 -1.92 26.63 -22.81
N ASP A 385 -1.76 27.10 -21.58
CA ASP A 385 -0.62 27.90 -21.16
C ASP A 385 0.51 26.94 -20.74
N PHE A 386 1.45 26.71 -21.66
CA PHE A 386 2.56 25.80 -21.42
C PHE A 386 3.50 26.28 -20.30
N ASP A 387 3.50 27.57 -19.98
CA ASP A 387 4.34 28.12 -18.91
C ASP A 387 3.80 27.75 -17.52
N LYS A 388 2.50 27.42 -17.40
CA LYS A 388 1.92 26.92 -16.14
C LYS A 388 2.29 25.49 -15.79
N TYR A 389 2.84 24.74 -16.73
CA TYR A 389 3.15 23.32 -16.55
C TYR A 389 4.63 23.04 -16.26
N ASN A 390 5.46 24.07 -16.11
CA ASN A 390 6.83 23.94 -15.60
C ASN A 390 6.87 23.72 -14.07
N GLN A 391 5.76 23.28 -13.48
CA GLN A 391 5.65 23.05 -12.04
C GLN A 391 5.73 21.56 -11.74
N LEU A 392 6.33 21.25 -10.58
CA LEU A 392 6.31 19.90 -10.02
C LEU A 392 4.85 19.53 -9.67
N VAL A 393 4.49 18.29 -9.95
CA VAL A 393 3.14 17.77 -9.76
C VAL A 393 3.07 17.01 -8.45
N VAL A 394 2.02 17.28 -7.66
CA VAL A 394 1.72 16.50 -6.44
C VAL A 394 1.26 15.11 -6.84
N ALA A 395 1.79 14.09 -6.18
CA ALA A 395 1.23 12.75 -6.27
C ALA A 395 -0.07 12.72 -5.46
N ASP A 396 -1.19 12.68 -6.18
CA ASP A 396 -2.51 12.61 -5.58
C ASP A 396 -2.89 11.15 -5.34
N GLU A 397 -3.04 10.76 -4.08
CA GLU A 397 -3.61 9.47 -3.71
C GLU A 397 -5.14 9.58 -3.76
N ASN A 398 -5.70 9.77 -4.96
CA ASN A 398 -7.15 9.85 -5.14
C ASN A 398 -7.87 8.50 -4.92
N THR A 399 -7.15 7.46 -4.56
CA THR A 399 -7.70 6.16 -4.19
C THR A 399 -7.23 5.80 -2.79
N VAL A 400 -7.88 6.37 -1.78
CA VAL A 400 -7.85 5.77 -0.45
C VAL A 400 -8.52 4.41 -0.59
N THR A 401 -7.73 3.35 -0.67
CA THR A 401 -8.26 2.00 -0.60
C THR A 401 -8.69 1.74 0.83
N HIS A 402 -9.99 1.85 1.09
CA HIS A 402 -10.54 1.59 2.40
C HIS A 402 -10.37 0.11 2.77
N GLU A 403 -9.71 -0.17 3.87
CA GLU A 403 -9.71 -1.49 4.49
C GLU A 403 -10.94 -1.61 5.40
N TYR A 404 -11.92 -2.39 4.96
CA TYR A 404 -13.07 -2.72 5.79
C TYR A 404 -12.67 -3.70 6.89
N SER A 405 -13.08 -3.41 8.11
CA SER A 405 -12.81 -4.30 9.24
C SER A 405 -13.61 -5.60 9.07
N SER A 406 -12.91 -6.72 9.09
CA SER A 406 -13.51 -8.05 8.94
C SER A 406 -12.85 -9.04 9.89
N ALA A 407 -13.67 -9.82 10.60
CA ALA A 407 -13.22 -11.04 11.27
C ALA A 407 -12.90 -12.15 10.27
N TYR A 408 -13.36 -12.00 9.02
CA TYR A 408 -13.19 -12.95 7.93
C TYR A 408 -12.19 -12.38 6.93
N ARG A 409 -10.92 -12.82 7.01
CA ARG A 409 -9.92 -12.50 5.99
C ARG A 409 -9.86 -13.62 4.97
N GLY A 410 -10.22 -13.32 3.72
CA GLY A 410 -10.08 -14.25 2.61
C GLY A 410 -8.61 -14.58 2.33
N ARG A 411 -8.28 -15.86 2.22
CA ARG A 411 -7.01 -16.36 1.67
C ARG A 411 -7.34 -17.22 0.46
N ILE A 412 -6.72 -16.92 -0.67
CA ILE A 412 -6.88 -17.71 -1.89
C ILE A 412 -6.20 -19.07 -1.65
N GLN A 413 -6.99 -20.16 -1.66
CA GLN A 413 -6.46 -21.54 -1.52
C GLN A 413 -5.76 -22.07 -2.78
N ASN A 414 -6.02 -21.49 -3.95
CA ASN A 414 -5.27 -21.79 -5.18
C ASN A 414 -4.06 -20.88 -5.32
N ARG A 415 -3.20 -20.85 -4.32
CA ARG A 415 -1.81 -20.52 -4.61
C ARG A 415 -1.30 -21.65 -5.51
N ASN A 416 -0.84 -21.32 -6.71
CA ASN A 416 0.25 -22.07 -7.30
C ASN A 416 1.22 -22.30 -6.16
N ILE A 417 1.54 -23.57 -5.90
CA ILE A 417 2.60 -23.90 -4.96
C ILE A 417 3.86 -23.42 -5.66
N ASP A 418 4.13 -22.13 -5.57
CA ASP A 418 5.50 -21.68 -5.66
C ASP A 418 6.18 -22.41 -4.52
N LEU A 419 7.15 -23.22 -4.86
CA LEU A 419 8.04 -23.87 -3.93
C LEU A 419 8.58 -22.77 -3.02
N THR A 420 7.86 -22.48 -1.94
CA THR A 420 8.36 -21.59 -0.90
C THR A 420 9.50 -22.38 -0.29
N PHE A 421 10.72 -21.94 -0.60
CA PHE A 421 11.90 -22.38 0.14
C PHE A 421 11.57 -22.37 1.63
N MET A 422 12.10 -23.35 2.36
CA MET A 422 11.88 -23.52 3.79
C MET A 422 11.97 -22.16 4.51
N PRO A 423 11.07 -21.86 5.44
CA PRO A 423 11.07 -20.58 6.13
C PRO A 423 12.41 -20.39 6.84
N MET A 424 13.15 -19.35 6.46
CA MET A 424 14.44 -19.02 7.09
C MET A 424 14.21 -18.63 8.55
N PHE A 425 15.04 -19.17 9.43
CA PHE A 425 15.09 -18.69 10.81
C PHE A 425 15.49 -17.21 10.84
N GLN A 426 14.79 -16.43 11.66
CA GLN A 426 15.03 -15.00 11.84
C GLN A 426 14.91 -14.60 13.31
N LEU A 427 15.45 -13.43 13.67
CA LEU A 427 15.26 -12.87 14.99
C LEU A 427 13.90 -12.16 15.10
N SER A 428 13.24 -12.31 16.26
CA SER A 428 11.93 -11.73 16.54
C SER A 428 11.75 -11.44 18.04
N PHE A 429 10.78 -10.62 18.40
CA PHE A 429 10.39 -10.33 19.78
C PHE A 429 9.27 -11.24 20.32
N SER A 430 8.75 -12.13 19.53
CA SER A 430 7.62 -12.98 19.89
C SER A 430 8.09 -14.42 20.14
N GLN A 431 7.64 -15.00 21.25
CA GLN A 431 8.03 -16.34 21.65
C GLN A 431 7.14 -17.44 21.04
N TYR A 432 5.92 -17.13 20.62
CA TYR A 432 4.95 -18.12 20.18
C TYR A 432 4.42 -17.83 18.77
N ASP A 433 4.28 -18.90 17.96
CA ASP A 433 3.43 -18.92 16.78
C ASP A 433 2.03 -19.43 17.17
N ASN A 434 0.98 -18.82 16.63
CA ASN A 434 -0.38 -19.31 16.79
C ASN A 434 -0.57 -20.53 15.90
N GLY A 435 -0.52 -21.70 16.46
CA GLY A 435 -0.77 -22.99 15.80
C GLY A 435 0.41 -23.94 15.91
N VAL A 436 0.11 -25.21 16.01
CA VAL A 436 0.98 -26.40 16.10
C VAL A 436 2.42 -26.12 16.59
N ARG A 437 2.73 -26.62 17.77
CA ARG A 437 3.99 -26.53 18.53
C ARG A 437 5.16 -25.99 17.73
N SER A 438 5.44 -24.70 17.87
CA SER A 438 6.61 -24.09 17.28
C SER A 438 7.86 -24.70 17.91
N TYR A 439 8.76 -25.17 17.06
CA TYR A 439 10.10 -25.53 17.49
C TYR A 439 10.74 -24.25 18.05
N GLN A 440 11.05 -24.21 19.34
CA GLN A 440 11.92 -23.17 19.89
C GLN A 440 13.33 -23.49 19.42
N ALA A 441 13.77 -22.78 18.39
CA ALA A 441 15.18 -22.83 18.03
C ALA A 441 15.98 -22.13 19.14
N TYR A 442 16.68 -22.92 19.94
CA TYR A 442 17.61 -22.43 20.93
C TYR A 442 18.90 -22.03 20.23
N ASP A 443 19.27 -20.76 20.36
CA ASP A 443 20.59 -20.28 19.95
C ASP A 443 21.33 -19.71 21.16
N ARG A 444 22.52 -20.22 21.41
CA ARG A 444 23.35 -19.87 22.57
C ARG A 444 23.76 -18.39 22.53
N ASP A 445 24.06 -17.85 21.35
CA ASP A 445 24.55 -16.48 21.21
C ASP A 445 23.42 -15.49 21.42
N VAL A 446 22.19 -15.82 20.98
CA VAL A 446 20.98 -15.03 21.25
C VAL A 446 20.65 -14.99 22.73
N GLU A 447 20.72 -16.14 23.44
CA GLU A 447 20.51 -16.20 24.89
C GLU A 447 21.60 -15.44 25.65
N LEU A 448 22.85 -15.53 25.20
CA LEU A 448 23.96 -14.78 25.77
C LEU A 448 23.79 -13.27 25.57
N PHE A 449 23.29 -12.86 24.39
CA PHE A 449 22.96 -11.48 24.10
C PHE A 449 21.84 -10.97 25.04
N ASN A 450 20.73 -11.72 25.15
CA ASN A 450 19.63 -11.37 26.04
C ASN A 450 20.08 -11.24 27.50
N PHE A 451 21.01 -12.07 27.95
CA PHE A 451 21.54 -12.03 29.31
C PHE A 451 22.46 -10.83 29.54
N LYS A 452 23.36 -10.53 28.58
CA LYS A 452 24.36 -9.46 28.73
C LYS A 452 23.78 -8.07 28.52
N GLU A 453 23.03 -7.88 27.43
CA GLU A 453 22.56 -6.56 26.99
C GLU A 453 21.21 -6.19 27.59
N LYS A 454 20.48 -7.16 28.20
CA LYS A 454 19.16 -6.95 28.82
C LYS A 454 18.24 -6.07 27.95
N PRO A 455 17.92 -6.54 26.72
CA PRO A 455 17.15 -5.73 25.78
C PRO A 455 15.79 -5.34 26.32
N ILE A 456 15.20 -4.26 25.81
CA ILE A 456 13.83 -3.80 26.16
C ILE A 456 12.82 -4.92 25.96
N ARG A 457 12.99 -5.71 24.89
CA ARG A 457 12.26 -6.96 24.64
C ARG A 457 13.24 -8.08 24.36
N LYS A 458 13.02 -9.24 24.95
CA LYS A 458 13.84 -10.42 24.62
C LYS A 458 13.75 -10.76 23.15
N ILE A 459 14.89 -11.16 22.58
CA ILE A 459 15.02 -11.60 21.20
C ILE A 459 14.96 -13.12 21.17
N TYR A 460 14.24 -13.67 20.21
CA TYR A 460 14.03 -15.11 20.00
C TYR A 460 14.34 -15.46 18.55
N VAL A 461 14.76 -16.70 18.30
CA VAL A 461 14.92 -17.27 16.96
C VAL A 461 13.60 -17.88 16.52
N ARG A 462 13.16 -17.58 15.28
CA ARG A 462 11.89 -18.07 14.71
C ARG A 462 12.03 -18.43 13.25
N CYS A 463 11.25 -19.40 12.79
CA CYS A 463 11.20 -19.79 11.38
C CYS A 463 10.02 -19.21 10.60
N ASN A 464 8.95 -18.76 11.27
CA ASN A 464 7.77 -18.24 10.59
C ASN A 464 7.60 -16.73 10.81
N VAL A 465 7.33 -16.00 9.73
CA VAL A 465 6.95 -14.59 9.80
C VAL A 465 5.45 -14.49 10.08
N LYS A 466 5.10 -14.18 11.34
CA LYS A 466 3.73 -13.83 11.67
C LYS A 466 3.46 -12.42 11.15
N THR A 467 2.38 -12.24 10.39
CA THR A 467 1.85 -10.89 10.16
C THR A 467 1.39 -10.32 11.49
N LEU A 468 2.00 -9.21 11.89
CA LEU A 468 1.64 -8.54 13.13
C LEU A 468 0.25 -7.92 13.02
N SER A 469 -0.50 -7.96 14.12
CA SER A 469 -1.72 -7.16 14.25
C SER A 469 -1.37 -5.67 14.28
N GLU A 470 -2.36 -4.81 14.05
CA GLU A 470 -2.17 -3.37 14.09
C GLU A 470 -1.64 -2.89 15.46
N GLU A 471 -2.13 -3.46 16.55
CA GLU A 471 -1.68 -3.14 17.92
C GLU A 471 -0.23 -3.61 18.18
N GLU A 472 0.12 -4.80 17.68
CA GLU A 472 1.48 -5.31 17.75
C GLU A 472 2.44 -4.43 16.94
N ASN A 473 2.07 -4.00 15.73
CA ASN A 473 2.84 -3.06 14.91
C ASN A 473 3.10 -1.75 15.65
N LYS A 474 2.07 -1.11 16.19
CA LYS A 474 2.19 0.12 16.99
C LYS A 474 3.19 -0.05 18.14
N SER A 475 3.11 -1.19 18.83
CA SER A 475 4.01 -1.47 19.95
C SER A 475 5.47 -1.66 19.53
N VAL A 476 5.73 -2.19 18.31
CA VAL A 476 7.08 -2.32 17.77
C VAL A 476 7.63 -0.98 17.29
N PHE A 477 6.82 -0.14 16.63
CA PHE A 477 7.21 1.20 16.26
C PHE A 477 7.56 2.07 17.48
N ALA A 478 6.80 1.97 18.57
CA ALA A 478 7.14 2.64 19.82
C ALA A 478 8.50 2.21 20.39
N VAL A 479 8.86 0.94 20.22
CA VAL A 479 10.21 0.44 20.57
C VAL A 479 11.28 1.04 19.65
N ILE A 480 11.04 1.12 18.33
CA ILE A 480 11.97 1.73 17.36
C ILE A 480 12.23 3.21 17.71
N ASP A 481 11.18 3.97 17.99
CA ASP A 481 11.29 5.38 18.36
C ASP A 481 12.07 5.58 19.67
N SER A 482 11.79 4.74 20.68
CA SER A 482 12.49 4.76 21.97
C SER A 482 13.98 4.42 21.81
N LEU A 483 14.31 3.41 20.99
CA LEU A 483 15.69 3.02 20.70
C LEU A 483 16.42 4.10 19.92
N SER A 484 15.76 4.72 18.93
CA SER A 484 16.32 5.81 18.13
C SER A 484 16.67 7.01 19.00
N ALA A 485 15.74 7.42 19.88
CA ALA A 485 15.99 8.50 20.83
C ALA A 485 17.15 8.19 21.80
N ALA A 486 17.27 6.93 22.25
CA ALA A 486 18.36 6.50 23.12
C ALA A 486 19.73 6.49 22.39
N ILE A 487 19.75 6.08 21.13
CA ILE A 487 20.94 6.08 20.27
C ILE A 487 21.40 7.52 20.00
N ASP A 488 20.47 8.43 19.67
CA ASP A 488 20.75 9.83 19.37
C ASP A 488 21.22 10.61 20.60
N ALA A 489 20.67 10.29 21.76
CA ALA A 489 21.09 10.89 23.04
C ALA A 489 22.53 10.51 23.46
N SER A 490 23.02 9.36 22.98
CA SER A 490 24.33 8.86 23.34
C SER A 490 25.37 9.22 22.26
N ARG A 491 26.40 9.99 22.63
CA ARG A 491 27.48 10.35 21.71
C ARG A 491 28.50 9.23 21.42
N ASN A 492 28.35 8.07 22.04
CA ASN A 492 29.31 6.97 21.92
C ASN A 492 28.66 5.75 21.23
N ILE A 493 28.90 5.63 19.93
CA ILE A 493 28.38 4.57 19.08
C ILE A 493 28.76 3.17 19.60
N VAL A 494 29.97 2.98 20.14
CA VAL A 494 30.44 1.68 20.64
C VAL A 494 29.66 1.22 21.87
N LYS A 495 29.24 2.14 22.74
CA LYS A 495 28.38 1.82 23.90
C LYS A 495 26.94 1.50 23.49
N ASN A 496 26.52 1.94 22.29
CA ASN A 496 25.18 1.77 21.79
C ASN A 496 24.98 0.49 20.97
N LYS A 497 26.01 -0.35 20.82
CA LYS A 497 25.90 -1.54 19.95
C LYS A 497 24.69 -2.42 20.28
N GLY A 498 24.41 -2.63 21.56
CA GLY A 498 23.25 -3.40 22.01
C GLY A 498 21.89 -2.75 21.63
N LEU A 499 21.81 -1.42 21.56
CA LEU A 499 20.62 -0.70 21.12
C LEU A 499 20.45 -0.78 19.60
N ILE A 500 21.55 -0.70 18.86
CA ILE A 500 21.54 -0.75 17.39
C ILE A 500 21.01 -2.11 16.89
N ILE A 501 21.48 -3.23 17.44
CA ILE A 501 20.99 -4.55 17.03
C ILE A 501 19.53 -4.77 17.44
N GLN A 502 19.09 -4.24 18.58
CA GLN A 502 17.69 -4.28 18.99
C GLN A 502 16.79 -3.49 18.00
N ARG A 503 17.25 -2.31 17.54
CA ARG A 503 16.53 -1.53 16.55
C ARG A 503 16.52 -2.24 15.19
N ALA A 504 17.61 -2.87 14.79
CA ALA A 504 17.63 -3.70 13.58
C ALA A 504 16.62 -4.84 13.63
N VAL A 505 16.50 -5.56 14.75
CA VAL A 505 15.49 -6.61 14.94
C VAL A 505 14.09 -6.02 14.90
N ALA A 506 13.85 -4.86 15.56
CA ALA A 506 12.55 -4.19 15.52
C ALA A 506 12.17 -3.78 14.10
N ASN A 507 13.09 -3.19 13.34
CA ASN A 507 12.89 -2.82 11.93
C ASN A 507 12.59 -4.05 11.07
N SER A 508 13.30 -5.17 11.26
CA SER A 508 13.05 -6.40 10.50
C SER A 508 11.68 -7.00 10.79
N VAL A 509 11.19 -6.91 12.03
CA VAL A 509 9.88 -7.41 12.46
C VAL A 509 8.74 -6.62 11.80
N VAL A 510 8.89 -5.32 11.59
CA VAL A 510 7.94 -4.48 10.83
C VAL A 510 8.23 -4.47 9.32
N GLN A 511 9.09 -5.36 8.84
CA GLN A 511 9.48 -5.52 7.43
C GLN A 511 10.20 -4.30 6.82
N ASN A 512 10.73 -3.41 7.64
CA ASN A 512 11.60 -2.32 7.20
C ASN A 512 13.05 -2.83 7.08
N TYR A 513 13.28 -3.69 6.08
CA TYR A 513 14.55 -4.38 5.91
C TYR A 513 15.71 -3.44 5.54
N ALA A 514 15.45 -2.32 4.88
CA ALA A 514 16.48 -1.35 4.50
C ALA A 514 17.15 -0.74 5.74
N ASP A 515 16.37 -0.26 6.70
CA ASP A 515 16.90 0.32 7.95
C ASP A 515 17.52 -0.78 8.83
N ALA A 516 16.91 -1.99 8.84
CA ALA A 516 17.51 -3.13 9.54
C ALA A 516 18.91 -3.47 9.00
N ILE A 517 19.12 -3.50 7.68
CA ILE A 517 20.41 -3.76 7.04
C ILE A 517 21.41 -2.63 7.37
N SER A 518 20.98 -1.38 7.37
CA SER A 518 21.81 -0.23 7.73
C SER A 518 22.31 -0.32 9.17
N ASP A 519 21.40 -0.62 10.11
CA ASP A 519 21.74 -0.81 11.53
C ASP A 519 22.70 -1.97 11.74
N LEU A 520 22.44 -3.12 11.07
CA LEU A 520 23.30 -4.30 11.16
C LEU A 520 24.69 -4.07 10.54
N THR A 521 24.77 -3.27 9.49
CA THR A 521 26.05 -2.86 8.90
C THR A 521 26.83 -2.02 9.89
N THR A 522 26.20 -1.03 10.50
CA THR A 522 26.80 -0.21 11.57
C THR A 522 27.26 -1.07 12.76
N TYR A 523 26.45 -2.06 13.15
CA TYR A 523 26.82 -2.98 14.22
C TYR A 523 28.03 -3.84 13.87
N ILE A 524 28.11 -4.37 12.64
CA ILE A 524 29.22 -5.20 12.16
C ILE A 524 30.51 -4.37 12.06
N ASP A 525 30.42 -3.11 11.69
CA ASP A 525 31.58 -2.19 11.69
C ASP A 525 32.16 -1.98 13.11
N ILE A 526 31.32 -2.06 14.14
CA ILE A 526 31.73 -1.98 15.54
C ILE A 526 32.22 -3.34 16.06
N ASP A 527 31.54 -4.42 15.71
CA ASP A 527 31.80 -5.79 16.20
C ASP A 527 31.71 -6.81 15.06
N SER A 528 32.82 -6.96 14.34
CA SER A 528 32.92 -7.89 13.21
C SER A 528 32.99 -9.38 13.61
N THR A 529 32.89 -9.70 14.92
CA THR A 529 32.93 -11.07 15.43
C THR A 529 31.54 -11.64 15.76
N SER A 530 30.48 -10.86 15.56
CA SER A 530 29.12 -11.25 15.88
C SER A 530 28.49 -12.09 14.76
N ALA A 531 28.43 -13.40 14.93
CA ALA A 531 27.74 -14.30 14.00
C ALA A 531 26.25 -13.94 13.81
N ILE A 532 25.57 -13.54 14.89
CA ILE A 532 24.15 -13.15 14.88
C ILE A 532 23.92 -11.95 13.94
N ALA A 533 24.81 -10.97 13.95
CA ALA A 533 24.64 -9.76 13.14
C ALA A 533 24.78 -10.06 11.64
N TYR A 534 25.77 -10.86 11.23
CA TYR A 534 25.90 -11.31 9.85
C TYR A 534 24.72 -12.15 9.42
N TRP A 535 24.32 -13.13 10.23
CA TRP A 535 23.17 -13.99 9.94
C TRP A 535 21.89 -13.16 9.77
N HIS A 536 21.58 -12.27 10.71
CA HIS A 536 20.35 -11.47 10.63
C HIS A 536 20.37 -10.49 9.45
N ARG A 537 21.54 -9.93 9.10
CA ARG A 537 21.70 -9.09 7.91
C ARG A 537 21.45 -9.89 6.63
N ALA A 538 21.98 -11.11 6.53
CA ALA A 538 21.71 -12.00 5.40
C ALA A 538 20.23 -12.31 5.24
N VAL A 539 19.52 -12.57 6.36
CA VAL A 539 18.06 -12.81 6.34
C VAL A 539 17.31 -11.56 5.85
N CYS A 540 17.65 -10.38 6.34
CA CYS A 540 17.03 -9.12 5.88
C CYS A 540 17.31 -8.86 4.40
N GLN A 541 18.54 -9.11 3.93
CA GLN A 541 18.90 -9.00 2.51
C GLN A 541 18.12 -10.00 1.65
N ALA A 542 17.99 -11.25 2.09
CA ALA A 542 17.23 -12.26 1.36
C ALA A 542 15.75 -11.87 1.24
N ARG A 543 15.13 -11.37 2.32
CA ARG A 543 13.75 -10.88 2.29
C ARG A 543 13.56 -9.66 1.38
N MET A 544 14.52 -8.74 1.39
CA MET A 544 14.50 -7.60 0.48
C MET A 544 14.68 -8.05 -0.98
N ASN A 545 15.56 -9.05 -1.23
CA ASN A 545 15.75 -9.62 -2.56
C ASN A 545 14.50 -10.34 -3.07
N GLU A 546 13.77 -11.09 -2.22
CA GLU A 546 12.47 -11.68 -2.55
C GLU A 546 11.48 -10.61 -3.03
N PHE A 547 11.42 -9.49 -2.33
CA PHE A 547 10.58 -8.36 -2.73
C PHE A 547 11.04 -7.77 -4.07
N GLU A 548 12.32 -7.52 -4.27
CA GLU A 548 12.87 -6.98 -5.51
C GLU A 548 12.70 -7.93 -6.70
N ALA A 549 12.85 -9.24 -6.48
CA ALA A 549 12.56 -10.26 -7.50
C ALA A 549 11.10 -10.25 -7.92
N SER A 550 10.18 -10.06 -6.98
CA SER A 550 8.75 -9.94 -7.28
C SER A 550 8.42 -8.73 -8.16
N GLN A 551 9.28 -7.70 -8.15
CA GLN A 551 9.21 -6.53 -9.02
C GLN A 551 9.94 -6.72 -10.38
N GLY A 552 10.45 -7.93 -10.65
CA GLY A 552 11.15 -8.24 -11.91
C GLY A 552 12.60 -7.77 -11.98
N LYS A 553 13.21 -7.36 -10.86
CA LYS A 553 14.62 -6.97 -10.83
C LYS A 553 15.54 -8.20 -10.87
N ASP A 554 16.72 -8.05 -11.48
CA ASP A 554 17.78 -9.07 -11.42
C ASP A 554 18.47 -9.04 -10.05
N ILE A 555 18.19 -10.06 -9.25
CA ILE A 555 18.69 -10.19 -7.85
C ILE A 555 19.99 -10.98 -7.73
N ARG A 556 20.59 -11.47 -8.83
CA ARG A 556 21.75 -12.38 -8.75
C ARG A 556 22.93 -11.80 -7.96
N LEU A 557 23.23 -10.53 -8.18
CA LEU A 557 24.33 -9.85 -7.45
C LEU A 557 23.95 -9.61 -5.97
N LEU A 558 22.69 -9.27 -5.71
CA LEU A 558 22.19 -9.03 -4.35
C LEU A 558 22.16 -10.32 -3.52
N THR A 559 21.87 -11.45 -4.16
CA THR A 559 21.90 -12.77 -3.51
C THR A 559 23.32 -13.14 -3.07
N LEU A 560 24.36 -12.78 -3.84
CA LEU A 560 25.75 -13.02 -3.46
C LEU A 560 26.14 -12.32 -2.15
N ASN A 561 25.61 -11.12 -1.90
CA ASN A 561 25.86 -10.41 -0.65
C ASN A 561 25.25 -11.14 0.55
N ALA A 562 24.02 -11.62 0.43
CA ALA A 562 23.36 -12.42 1.47
C ALA A 562 24.11 -13.74 1.73
N MET A 563 24.55 -14.42 0.67
CA MET A 563 25.37 -15.65 0.81
C MET A 563 26.71 -15.39 1.48
N SER A 564 27.40 -14.30 1.13
CA SER A 564 28.68 -13.91 1.77
C SER A 564 28.51 -13.67 3.27
N ASP A 565 27.41 -13.03 3.68
CA ASP A 565 27.10 -12.81 5.09
C ASP A 565 26.78 -14.12 5.82
N LEU A 566 26.05 -15.06 5.18
CA LEU A 566 25.78 -16.38 5.73
C LEU A 566 27.06 -17.20 5.90
N ASP A 567 27.94 -17.21 4.90
CA ASP A 567 29.24 -17.89 4.99
C ASP A 567 30.08 -17.32 6.15
N LYS A 568 30.06 -16.00 6.32
CA LYS A 568 30.75 -15.34 7.44
C LYS A 568 30.15 -15.72 8.79
N ALA A 569 28.83 -15.77 8.89
CA ALA A 569 28.13 -16.19 10.11
C ALA A 569 28.45 -17.63 10.48
N ILE A 570 28.50 -18.56 9.51
CA ILE A 570 28.85 -19.98 9.69
C ILE A 570 30.31 -20.13 10.14
N ILE A 571 31.24 -19.36 9.57
CA ILE A 571 32.64 -19.38 10.00
C ILE A 571 32.78 -18.93 11.46
N LEU A 572 32.00 -17.93 11.88
CA LEU A 572 32.04 -17.40 13.25
C LEU A 572 31.31 -18.31 14.26
N ASN A 573 30.26 -19.01 13.84
CA ASN A 573 29.50 -19.96 14.66
C ASN A 573 28.99 -21.11 13.80
N SER A 574 29.70 -22.24 13.82
CA SER A 574 29.34 -23.44 13.06
C SER A 574 28.05 -24.14 13.55
N CYS A 575 27.55 -23.78 14.73
CA CYS A 575 26.29 -24.32 15.25
C CYS A 575 25.06 -23.70 14.56
N LEU A 576 25.21 -22.60 13.83
CA LEU A 576 24.14 -22.02 13.00
C LEU A 576 23.69 -22.95 11.86
N LEU A 577 24.53 -23.89 11.43
CA LEU A 577 24.17 -24.96 10.47
C LEU A 577 23.10 -25.91 11.01
N TYR A 578 23.09 -26.19 12.32
CA TYR A 578 22.12 -27.11 12.92
C TYR A 578 20.68 -26.56 12.97
N THR A 579 20.51 -25.25 12.85
CA THR A 579 19.19 -24.63 12.77
C THR A 579 18.60 -24.70 11.37
N SER A 580 19.41 -24.91 10.33
CA SER A 580 18.95 -25.11 8.95
C SER A 580 18.67 -26.57 8.60
N ASP A 581 19.45 -27.52 9.18
CA ASP A 581 19.31 -28.95 8.89
C ASP A 581 18.28 -29.67 9.80
N ALA A 582 17.84 -29.05 10.90
CA ALA A 582 16.80 -29.61 11.77
C ALA A 582 15.38 -29.51 11.20
N ALA A 583 15.25 -29.02 9.97
CA ALA A 583 14.01 -28.88 9.23
C ALA A 583 13.84 -29.97 8.14
N ASP A 584 14.84 -30.88 7.95
CA ASP A 584 14.70 -32.14 7.26
C ASP A 584 14.25 -33.23 8.27
#